data_6736edba1c2388b5339ab7246c79cfe7
#
_entry.id   6736edba1c2388b5339ab7246c79cfe7
#
_cell.length_a   1.000
_cell.length_b   1.000
_cell.length_c   1.000
_cell.angle_alpha   90.00
_cell.angle_beta   90.00
_cell.angle_gamma   90.00
#
_symmetry.space_group_name_H-M   'P 1'
#
loop_
_entity.id
_entity.type
_entity.pdbx_description
1 polymer ?
#
loop_
_entity_poly.entity_id
_entity_poly.type
_entity_poly.pdbx_seq_one_letter_code
_entity_poly.pdbx_strand_id
1 'polypeptide(L)'
;MNYQILNAYPDVKTLAAWQDFLADAAYPTHYITPGFFTDPFIRGGERFAVLAFEGEKIAAVLTGVDTGKTIVSGLAVRPQTVFRKETDRAAAAKALLEGMLEKGGDSLEVINFHTWEPVEKSKSLGFSSEVCSGGDAVVMLDLAKGADVLFKDFSQTRQSELKKAMKKSELIVKDLETDGEIDELYAIHVEWNKRKGNLPDSREDFSRLAADKDNRKTLIAVYQGKVIAGTFFRFCSAPGGGVIEYAGNNSLEEFQKLRPNPLIGWRAIEWACANNLTHFSMGASHEFLRRFGGDIRSNYRYTFDRTFLKRHEKKEKLKKLLVGTYLFLPVSARRKIKQAFGIT
;
A
#
# COMPACT_ATOMS: atom_id res chain seq x y z
N MET A 1 -0.60 -25.80 -12.88
CA MET A 1 -0.13 -25.40 -11.54
C MET A 1 -1.12 -25.85 -10.49
N ASN A 2 -0.63 -26.25 -9.32
CA ASN A 2 -1.47 -26.60 -8.17
C ASN A 2 -1.59 -25.37 -7.25
N TYR A 3 -2.49 -25.42 -6.27
CA TYR A 3 -2.60 -24.37 -5.26
C TYR A 3 -2.80 -24.96 -3.85
N GLN A 4 -2.51 -24.11 -2.85
CA GLN A 4 -2.77 -24.39 -1.44
C GLN A 4 -3.46 -23.16 -0.83
N ILE A 5 -4.51 -23.42 -0.06
CA ILE A 5 -5.21 -22.36 0.70
C ILE A 5 -4.74 -22.42 2.13
N LEU A 6 -4.37 -21.26 2.67
CA LEU A 6 -4.03 -21.09 4.08
C LEU A 6 -5.07 -20.18 4.75
N ASN A 7 -5.61 -20.62 5.88
CA ASN A 7 -6.53 -19.82 6.69
C ASN A 7 -5.89 -19.34 8.01
N ALA A 8 -4.61 -19.65 8.20
CA ALA A 8 -3.83 -19.26 9.37
C ALA A 8 -2.35 -19.12 9.01
N TYR A 9 -1.56 -18.69 9.97
CA TYR A 9 -0.11 -18.61 9.82
C TYR A 9 0.47 -19.96 9.39
N PRO A 10 1.39 -19.99 8.37
CA PRO A 10 1.88 -21.23 7.77
C PRO A 10 2.73 -22.06 8.73
N ASP A 11 2.78 -23.38 8.48
CA ASP A 11 3.73 -24.28 9.11
C ASP A 11 5.18 -24.02 8.65
N VAL A 12 6.16 -24.66 9.28
CA VAL A 12 7.58 -24.45 9.03
C VAL A 12 7.98 -24.73 7.58
N LYS A 13 7.43 -25.78 6.96
CA LYS A 13 7.73 -26.14 5.57
C LYS A 13 7.18 -25.10 4.60
N THR A 14 5.93 -24.74 4.76
CA THR A 14 5.26 -23.71 3.95
C THR A 14 5.91 -22.34 4.15
N LEU A 15 6.30 -22.01 5.38
CA LEU A 15 7.02 -20.77 5.70
C LEU A 15 8.35 -20.69 4.94
N ALA A 16 9.14 -21.76 4.91
CA ALA A 16 10.41 -21.80 4.17
C ALA A 16 10.21 -21.61 2.66
N ALA A 17 9.20 -22.30 2.07
CA ALA A 17 8.85 -22.12 0.67
C ALA A 17 8.37 -20.69 0.34
N TRP A 18 7.63 -20.07 1.27
CA TRP A 18 7.16 -18.70 1.13
C TRP A 18 8.32 -17.69 1.22
N GLN A 19 9.29 -17.92 2.10
CA GLN A 19 10.50 -17.09 2.17
C GLN A 19 11.35 -17.18 0.89
N ASP A 20 11.49 -18.40 0.33
CA ASP A 20 12.14 -18.60 -0.98
C ASP A 20 11.39 -17.82 -2.08
N PHE A 21 10.07 -17.86 -2.09
CA PHE A 21 9.27 -17.07 -3.02
C PHE A 21 9.53 -15.57 -2.88
N LEU A 22 9.55 -15.04 -1.64
CA LEU A 22 9.77 -13.61 -1.39
C LEU A 22 11.12 -13.13 -1.90
N ALA A 23 12.16 -14.01 -1.88
CA ALA A 23 13.49 -13.68 -2.37
C ALA A 23 13.52 -13.44 -3.90
N ASP A 24 12.58 -14.03 -4.64
CA ASP A 24 12.52 -13.96 -6.12
C ASP A 24 11.19 -13.37 -6.63
N ALA A 25 10.38 -12.81 -5.76
CA ALA A 25 9.15 -12.11 -6.12
C ALA A 25 9.46 -10.80 -6.84
N ALA A 26 8.60 -10.40 -7.79
CA ALA A 26 8.82 -9.19 -8.57
C ALA A 26 8.72 -7.92 -7.72
N TYR A 27 7.71 -7.85 -6.86
CA TYR A 27 7.45 -6.68 -6.00
C TYR A 27 6.92 -7.15 -4.64
N PRO A 28 7.75 -7.78 -3.79
CA PRO A 28 7.29 -8.28 -2.51
C PRO A 28 6.95 -7.11 -1.58
N THR A 29 5.67 -7.00 -1.24
CA THR A 29 5.14 -5.99 -0.32
C THR A 29 4.98 -6.57 1.08
N HIS A 30 4.83 -5.71 2.07
CA HIS A 30 4.48 -6.09 3.44
C HIS A 30 3.29 -7.06 3.50
N TYR A 31 2.27 -6.82 2.67
CA TYR A 31 1.00 -7.57 2.72
C TYR A 31 1.09 -9.00 2.21
N ILE A 32 2.05 -9.33 1.35
CA ILE A 32 2.21 -10.68 0.81
C ILE A 32 3.18 -11.54 1.63
N THR A 33 3.53 -11.12 2.83
CA THR A 33 4.34 -11.90 3.77
C THR A 33 3.45 -12.74 4.69
N PRO A 34 3.97 -13.80 5.33
CA PRO A 34 3.24 -14.53 6.36
C PRO A 34 2.74 -13.65 7.52
N GLY A 35 3.40 -12.51 7.77
CA GLY A 35 2.98 -11.49 8.74
C GLY A 35 1.57 -10.93 8.47
N PHE A 36 1.01 -11.11 7.27
CA PHE A 36 -0.37 -10.78 6.96
C PHE A 36 -1.37 -11.42 7.94
N PHE A 37 -1.12 -12.65 8.38
CA PHE A 37 -2.00 -13.35 9.31
C PHE A 37 -2.00 -12.77 10.72
N THR A 38 -0.92 -12.14 11.12
CA THR A 38 -0.72 -11.57 12.46
C THR A 38 -0.86 -10.04 12.52
N ASP A 39 -0.96 -9.37 11.35
CA ASP A 39 -1.06 -7.92 11.29
C ASP A 39 -2.37 -7.40 11.92
N PRO A 40 -2.34 -6.63 13.02
CA PRO A 40 -3.54 -6.17 13.72
C PRO A 40 -4.37 -5.15 12.90
N PHE A 41 -3.80 -4.60 11.83
CA PHE A 41 -4.47 -3.61 10.98
C PHE A 41 -5.25 -4.21 9.81
N ILE A 42 -5.12 -5.52 9.57
CA ILE A 42 -5.95 -6.23 8.60
C ILE A 42 -7.29 -6.55 9.26
N ARG A 43 -8.34 -5.90 8.80
CA ARG A 43 -9.70 -6.00 9.36
C ARG A 43 -10.72 -6.30 8.26
N GLY A 44 -11.93 -6.67 8.64
CA GLY A 44 -13.09 -6.70 7.74
C GLY A 44 -13.47 -8.07 7.20
N GLY A 45 -12.93 -9.18 7.73
CA GLY A 45 -13.31 -10.54 7.36
C GLY A 45 -12.27 -11.59 7.77
N GLU A 46 -12.45 -12.81 7.30
CA GLU A 46 -11.51 -13.92 7.52
C GLU A 46 -10.28 -13.76 6.62
N ARG A 47 -9.10 -13.78 7.22
CA ARG A 47 -7.83 -13.72 6.49
C ARG A 47 -7.53 -15.06 5.87
N PHE A 48 -7.01 -15.02 4.66
CA PHE A 48 -6.52 -16.22 3.98
C PHE A 48 -5.39 -15.87 3.02
N ALA A 49 -4.67 -16.90 2.57
CA ALA A 49 -3.75 -16.78 1.46
C ALA A 49 -3.98 -17.94 0.48
N VAL A 50 -3.72 -17.69 -0.80
CA VAL A 50 -3.62 -18.72 -1.83
C VAL A 50 -2.20 -18.69 -2.36
N LEU A 51 -1.54 -19.85 -2.30
CA LEU A 51 -0.22 -20.08 -2.86
C LEU A 51 -0.38 -20.92 -4.12
N ALA A 52 0.03 -20.38 -5.28
CA ALA A 52 0.08 -21.16 -6.52
C ALA A 52 1.46 -21.79 -6.68
N PHE A 53 1.53 -23.05 -7.04
CA PHE A 53 2.76 -23.82 -7.15
C PHE A 53 3.05 -24.27 -8.59
N GLU A 54 4.31 -24.11 -8.99
CA GLU A 54 4.90 -24.74 -10.16
C GLU A 54 5.90 -25.80 -9.68
N GLY A 55 5.50 -27.07 -9.75
CA GLY A 55 6.19 -28.15 -9.04
C GLY A 55 6.13 -27.93 -7.53
N GLU A 56 7.30 -27.84 -6.88
CA GLU A 56 7.42 -27.59 -5.43
C GLU A 56 7.64 -26.10 -5.09
N LYS A 57 7.81 -25.24 -6.10
CA LYS A 57 8.08 -23.82 -5.89
C LYS A 57 6.82 -22.99 -5.94
N ILE A 58 6.70 -22.02 -5.05
CA ILE A 58 5.61 -21.04 -5.12
C ILE A 58 5.87 -20.11 -6.32
N ALA A 59 4.91 -20.08 -7.24
CA ALA A 59 4.91 -19.25 -8.44
C ALA A 59 4.21 -17.91 -8.23
N ALA A 60 3.16 -17.90 -7.38
CA ALA A 60 2.45 -16.69 -7.01
C ALA A 60 1.85 -16.80 -5.61
N VAL A 61 1.73 -15.66 -4.95
CA VAL A 61 1.05 -15.52 -3.66
C VAL A 61 -0.03 -14.45 -3.79
N LEU A 62 -1.20 -14.78 -3.26
CA LEU A 62 -2.29 -13.85 -3.03
C LEU A 62 -2.67 -13.93 -1.56
N THR A 63 -2.69 -12.79 -0.87
CA THR A 63 -3.31 -12.66 0.46
C THR A 63 -4.59 -11.87 0.33
N GLY A 64 -5.58 -12.17 1.13
CA GLY A 64 -6.88 -11.52 1.03
C GLY A 64 -7.77 -11.72 2.25
N VAL A 65 -8.90 -11.06 2.19
CA VAL A 65 -9.94 -11.12 3.20
C VAL A 65 -11.23 -11.63 2.56
N ASP A 66 -11.82 -12.64 3.19
CA ASP A 66 -13.13 -13.17 2.82
C ASP A 66 -14.19 -12.57 3.73
N THR A 67 -15.20 -11.94 3.14
CA THR A 67 -16.34 -11.33 3.84
C THR A 67 -17.61 -12.19 3.73
N GLY A 68 -17.49 -13.45 3.30
CA GLY A 68 -18.56 -14.40 3.08
C GLY A 68 -19.18 -14.35 1.68
N LYS A 69 -19.33 -13.16 1.08
CA LYS A 69 -19.82 -12.98 -0.30
C LYS A 69 -18.79 -12.41 -1.24
N THR A 70 -17.75 -11.80 -0.70
CA THR A 70 -16.74 -11.12 -1.47
C THR A 70 -15.36 -11.45 -0.95
N ILE A 71 -14.48 -11.81 -1.87
CA ILE A 71 -13.05 -11.91 -1.62
C ILE A 71 -12.39 -10.62 -2.12
N VAL A 72 -11.59 -9.98 -1.27
CA VAL A 72 -10.83 -8.79 -1.60
C VAL A 72 -9.34 -9.04 -1.32
N SER A 73 -8.51 -8.87 -2.35
CA SER A 73 -7.05 -8.92 -2.25
C SER A 73 -6.45 -7.59 -2.70
N GLY A 74 -6.08 -6.78 -1.73
CA GLY A 74 -5.44 -5.49 -1.95
C GLY A 74 -6.38 -4.35 -2.37
N LEU A 75 -5.75 -3.21 -2.59
CA LEU A 75 -6.35 -1.97 -3.09
C LEU A 75 -5.56 -1.50 -4.31
N ALA A 76 -6.10 -0.54 -5.06
CA ALA A 76 -5.47 -0.01 -6.26
C ALA A 76 -4.00 0.41 -6.05
N VAL A 77 -3.69 1.07 -4.94
CA VAL A 77 -2.33 1.52 -4.62
C VAL A 77 -1.53 0.52 -3.77
N ARG A 78 -2.16 -0.59 -3.34
CA ARG A 78 -1.61 -1.61 -2.42
C ARG A 78 -1.99 -3.01 -2.86
N PRO A 79 -1.40 -3.53 -3.94
CA PRO A 79 -1.70 -4.88 -4.40
C PRO A 79 -1.22 -5.92 -3.39
N GLN A 80 -2.00 -6.99 -3.27
CA GLN A 80 -1.73 -8.14 -2.41
C GLN A 80 -1.64 -9.44 -3.21
N THR A 81 -1.40 -9.31 -4.51
CA THR A 81 -1.13 -10.43 -5.42
C THR A 81 0.19 -10.17 -6.12
N VAL A 82 1.12 -11.07 -5.95
CA VAL A 82 2.49 -10.96 -6.50
C VAL A 82 2.91 -12.29 -7.12
N PHE A 83 3.68 -12.20 -8.19
CA PHE A 83 4.19 -13.33 -8.95
C PHE A 83 5.72 -13.44 -8.77
N ARG A 84 6.25 -14.64 -8.89
CA ARG A 84 7.70 -14.86 -9.09
C ARG A 84 8.12 -14.19 -10.40
N LYS A 85 9.35 -13.68 -10.48
CA LYS A 85 9.83 -12.91 -11.64
C LYS A 85 9.68 -13.66 -12.97
N GLU A 86 10.06 -14.93 -12.99
CA GLU A 86 10.01 -15.76 -14.19
C GLU A 86 8.98 -16.88 -14.04
N THR A 87 7.70 -16.55 -14.16
CA THR A 87 6.60 -17.51 -14.09
C THR A 87 5.55 -17.26 -15.17
N ASP A 88 4.83 -18.30 -15.59
CA ASP A 88 3.62 -18.17 -16.39
C ASP A 88 2.51 -17.55 -15.52
N ARG A 89 2.37 -16.23 -15.61
CA ARG A 89 1.38 -15.47 -14.82
C ARG A 89 -0.05 -15.88 -15.12
N ALA A 90 -0.34 -16.33 -16.35
CA ALA A 90 -1.68 -16.76 -16.71
C ALA A 90 -2.05 -18.09 -16.00
N ALA A 91 -1.12 -19.04 -15.99
CA ALA A 91 -1.30 -20.30 -15.28
C ALA A 91 -1.33 -20.09 -13.75
N ALA A 92 -0.46 -19.24 -13.21
CA ALA A 92 -0.45 -18.89 -11.79
C ALA A 92 -1.76 -18.19 -11.37
N ALA A 93 -2.24 -17.21 -12.15
CA ALA A 93 -3.50 -16.53 -11.87
C ALA A 93 -4.71 -17.47 -11.95
N LYS A 94 -4.68 -18.47 -12.84
CA LYS A 94 -5.70 -19.51 -12.89
C LYS A 94 -5.73 -20.31 -11.59
N ALA A 95 -4.57 -20.77 -11.10
CA ALA A 95 -4.48 -21.50 -9.84
C ALA A 95 -4.94 -20.63 -8.65
N LEU A 96 -4.56 -19.36 -8.60
CA LEU A 96 -5.05 -18.42 -7.59
C LEU A 96 -6.57 -18.25 -7.63
N LEU A 97 -7.17 -18.16 -8.84
CA LEU A 97 -8.62 -18.07 -9.01
C LEU A 97 -9.32 -19.33 -8.49
N GLU A 98 -8.83 -20.51 -8.86
CA GLU A 98 -9.39 -21.78 -8.39
C GLU A 98 -9.37 -21.88 -6.87
N GLY A 99 -8.25 -21.50 -6.23
CA GLY A 99 -8.15 -21.41 -4.77
C GLY A 99 -9.09 -20.40 -4.13
N MET A 100 -9.28 -19.23 -4.74
CA MET A 100 -10.24 -18.23 -4.24
C MET A 100 -11.70 -18.72 -4.39
N LEU A 101 -12.03 -19.41 -5.48
CA LEU A 101 -13.37 -19.98 -5.68
C LEU A 101 -13.65 -21.08 -4.68
N GLU A 102 -12.68 -21.96 -4.40
CA GLU A 102 -12.79 -22.99 -3.37
C GLU A 102 -12.95 -22.37 -1.97
N LYS A 103 -12.13 -21.35 -1.62
CA LYS A 103 -12.21 -20.64 -0.34
C LYS A 103 -13.58 -20.01 -0.10
N GLY A 104 -14.14 -19.35 -1.10
CA GLY A 104 -15.41 -18.65 -0.96
C GLY A 104 -16.65 -19.53 -1.13
N GLY A 105 -16.50 -20.72 -1.76
CA GLY A 105 -17.59 -21.68 -1.96
C GLY A 105 -18.78 -21.11 -2.75
N ASP A 106 -19.96 -21.69 -2.49
CA ASP A 106 -21.20 -21.36 -3.24
C ASP A 106 -21.76 -19.97 -2.91
N SER A 107 -21.48 -19.43 -1.73
CA SER A 107 -21.94 -18.12 -1.29
C SER A 107 -21.16 -16.96 -1.93
N LEU A 108 -20.02 -17.24 -2.56
CA LEU A 108 -19.16 -16.24 -3.15
C LEU A 108 -19.81 -15.60 -4.38
N GLU A 109 -19.98 -14.31 -4.33
CA GLU A 109 -20.54 -13.49 -5.41
C GLU A 109 -19.47 -12.76 -6.21
N VAL A 110 -18.42 -12.26 -5.55
CA VAL A 110 -17.42 -11.38 -6.16
C VAL A 110 -16.01 -11.68 -5.68
N ILE A 111 -15.05 -11.68 -6.61
CA ILE A 111 -13.62 -11.64 -6.29
C ILE A 111 -13.04 -10.36 -6.88
N ASN A 112 -12.31 -9.61 -6.06
CA ASN A 112 -11.50 -8.48 -6.50
C ASN A 112 -10.05 -8.67 -6.04
N PHE A 113 -9.10 -8.66 -6.97
CA PHE A 113 -7.69 -8.62 -6.61
C PHE A 113 -6.92 -7.60 -7.42
N HIS A 114 -5.78 -7.17 -6.88
CA HIS A 114 -4.91 -6.16 -7.47
C HIS A 114 -3.49 -6.68 -7.57
N THR A 115 -2.80 -6.31 -8.66
CA THR A 115 -1.39 -6.60 -8.88
C THR A 115 -0.73 -5.47 -9.67
N TRP A 116 0.59 -5.27 -9.50
CA TRP A 116 1.37 -4.34 -10.33
C TRP A 116 1.81 -4.95 -11.65
N GLU A 117 1.57 -6.23 -11.87
CA GLU A 117 1.95 -6.93 -13.09
C GLU A 117 0.71 -7.39 -13.84
N PRO A 118 0.64 -7.19 -15.17
CA PRO A 118 -0.50 -7.62 -15.95
C PRO A 118 -0.60 -9.16 -15.96
N VAL A 119 -1.84 -9.65 -15.86
CA VAL A 119 -2.16 -11.06 -16.07
C VAL A 119 -2.69 -11.24 -17.49
N GLU A 120 -1.93 -11.91 -18.31
CA GLU A 120 -2.32 -12.24 -19.68
C GLU A 120 -3.53 -13.18 -19.68
N LYS A 121 -4.33 -13.12 -20.75
CA LYS A 121 -5.52 -13.99 -20.93
C LYS A 121 -6.53 -13.97 -19.77
N SER A 122 -6.50 -12.96 -18.89
CA SER A 122 -7.42 -12.86 -17.74
C SER A 122 -8.89 -12.94 -18.14
N LYS A 123 -9.26 -12.45 -19.33
CA LYS A 123 -10.64 -12.55 -19.87
C LYS A 123 -11.07 -14.00 -20.09
N SER A 124 -10.18 -14.89 -20.55
CA SER A 124 -10.49 -16.30 -20.74
C SER A 124 -10.72 -17.04 -19.41
N LEU A 125 -10.23 -16.48 -18.30
CA LEU A 125 -10.47 -16.93 -16.95
C LEU A 125 -11.76 -16.35 -16.32
N GLY A 126 -12.51 -15.54 -17.09
CA GLY A 126 -13.76 -14.94 -16.61
C GLY A 126 -13.59 -13.60 -15.86
N PHE A 127 -12.36 -13.06 -15.76
CA PHE A 127 -12.15 -11.75 -15.17
C PHE A 127 -12.47 -10.61 -16.11
N SER A 128 -13.13 -9.57 -15.59
CA SER A 128 -12.99 -8.24 -16.14
C SER A 128 -11.72 -7.59 -15.59
N SER A 129 -10.95 -6.94 -16.44
CA SER A 129 -9.70 -6.26 -16.06
C SER A 129 -9.82 -4.76 -16.25
N GLU A 130 -9.22 -4.02 -15.33
CA GLU A 130 -9.12 -2.57 -15.39
C GLU A 130 -7.71 -2.13 -15.07
N VAL A 131 -7.17 -1.21 -15.87
CA VAL A 131 -5.92 -0.51 -15.56
C VAL A 131 -6.26 0.67 -14.66
N CYS A 132 -5.81 0.60 -13.41
CA CYS A 132 -5.98 1.68 -12.45
C CYS A 132 -4.87 2.72 -12.70
N SER A 133 -5.26 3.89 -13.16
CA SER A 133 -4.38 5.01 -13.51
C SER A 133 -4.75 6.28 -12.75
N GLY A 134 -4.06 7.38 -12.98
CA GLY A 134 -4.35 8.64 -12.30
C GLY A 134 -4.12 8.54 -10.78
N GLY A 135 -5.13 8.83 -9.98
CA GLY A 135 -5.05 8.76 -8.52
C GLY A 135 -4.84 7.35 -7.95
N ASP A 136 -5.18 6.33 -8.72
CA ASP A 136 -5.03 4.93 -8.36
C ASP A 136 -3.68 4.32 -8.82
N ALA A 137 -2.81 5.09 -9.48
CA ALA A 137 -1.44 4.72 -9.78
C ALA A 137 -0.49 5.17 -8.66
N VAL A 138 0.70 4.60 -8.61
CA VAL A 138 1.73 4.98 -7.65
C VAL A 138 2.97 5.52 -8.37
N VAL A 139 3.69 6.42 -7.72
CA VAL A 139 5.08 6.71 -8.09
C VAL A 139 5.94 5.62 -7.47
N MET A 140 6.77 4.97 -8.27
CA MET A 140 7.68 3.91 -7.86
C MET A 140 9.11 4.33 -8.13
N LEU A 141 9.95 4.35 -7.10
CA LEU A 141 11.38 4.57 -7.21
C LEU A 141 12.09 3.22 -7.28
N ASP A 142 13.06 3.11 -8.17
CA ASP A 142 14.00 1.99 -8.22
C ASP A 142 15.20 2.30 -7.31
N LEU A 143 15.24 1.66 -6.14
CA LEU A 143 16.27 1.90 -5.13
C LEU A 143 17.65 1.32 -5.52
N ALA A 144 17.71 0.42 -6.51
CA ALA A 144 18.98 -0.09 -7.01
C ALA A 144 19.88 1.00 -7.63
N LYS A 145 19.27 2.14 -8.02
CA LYS A 145 20.01 3.31 -8.48
C LYS A 145 20.87 3.96 -7.39
N GLY A 146 20.57 3.70 -6.12
CA GLY A 146 21.22 4.33 -4.98
C GLY A 146 20.74 5.76 -4.70
N ALA A 147 20.90 6.20 -3.45
CA ALA A 147 20.35 7.45 -2.95
C ALA A 147 20.86 8.70 -3.73
N ASP A 148 22.14 8.75 -4.07
CA ASP A 148 22.73 9.91 -4.76
C ASP A 148 22.15 10.10 -6.18
N VAL A 149 21.88 9.02 -6.90
CA VAL A 149 21.28 9.09 -8.24
C VAL A 149 19.81 9.49 -8.11
N LEU A 150 19.09 8.88 -7.18
CA LEU A 150 17.69 9.22 -6.92
C LEU A 150 17.52 10.70 -6.55
N PHE A 151 18.41 11.25 -5.72
CA PHE A 151 18.36 12.69 -5.40
C PHE A 151 18.48 13.58 -6.64
N LYS A 152 19.32 13.20 -7.61
CA LYS A 152 19.48 13.94 -8.88
C LYS A 152 18.24 13.81 -9.78
N ASP A 153 17.53 12.68 -9.70
CA ASP A 153 16.29 12.42 -10.45
C ASP A 153 15.08 13.22 -9.89
N PHE A 154 15.19 13.77 -8.68
CA PHE A 154 14.13 14.60 -8.11
C PHE A 154 13.93 15.89 -8.91
N SER A 155 12.70 16.41 -8.92
CA SER A 155 12.45 17.73 -9.51
C SER A 155 13.33 18.80 -8.87
N GLN A 156 13.71 19.82 -9.63
CA GLN A 156 14.53 20.94 -9.13
C GLN A 156 13.91 21.60 -7.88
N THR A 157 12.58 21.71 -7.86
CA THR A 157 11.85 22.22 -6.69
C THR A 157 12.11 21.34 -5.47
N ARG A 158 12.00 19.99 -5.61
CA ARG A 158 12.23 19.05 -4.50
C ARG A 158 13.67 19.11 -4.01
N GLN A 159 14.65 19.13 -4.92
CA GLN A 159 16.05 19.27 -4.55
C GLN A 159 16.32 20.58 -3.77
N SER A 160 15.74 21.71 -4.23
CA SER A 160 15.87 23.00 -3.54
C SER A 160 15.23 22.98 -2.14
N GLU A 161 14.02 22.39 -2.02
CA GLU A 161 13.34 22.22 -0.72
C GLU A 161 14.19 21.41 0.27
N LEU A 162 14.75 20.28 -0.17
CA LEU A 162 15.59 19.42 0.65
C LEU A 162 16.90 20.10 1.05
N LYS A 163 17.60 20.74 0.11
CA LYS A 163 18.84 21.49 0.41
C LYS A 163 18.60 22.60 1.45
N LYS A 164 17.45 23.27 1.39
CA LYS A 164 17.06 24.29 2.39
C LYS A 164 16.73 23.68 3.75
N ALA A 165 16.00 22.54 3.76
CA ALA A 165 15.64 21.87 4.99
C ALA A 165 16.88 21.31 5.71
N MET A 166 17.78 20.64 4.98
CA MET A 166 19.02 20.05 5.53
C MET A 166 20.01 21.09 6.09
N LYS A 167 19.94 22.35 5.64
CA LYS A 167 20.76 23.43 6.19
C LYS A 167 20.27 23.93 7.56
N LYS A 168 19.08 23.57 8.00
CA LYS A 168 18.51 23.97 9.28
C LYS A 168 18.94 22.96 10.36
N SER A 169 19.95 23.30 11.15
CA SER A 169 20.51 22.44 12.20
C SER A 169 19.50 22.02 13.26
N GLU A 170 18.46 22.83 13.48
CA GLU A 170 17.42 22.53 14.50
C GLU A 170 16.31 21.58 13.98
N LEU A 171 16.26 21.28 12.67
CA LEU A 171 15.30 20.36 12.08
C LEU A 171 15.94 18.98 11.94
N ILE A 172 15.56 18.06 12.82
CA ILE A 172 16.11 16.70 12.91
C ILE A 172 15.04 15.71 12.46
N VAL A 173 15.41 14.73 11.64
CA VAL A 173 14.57 13.57 11.33
C VAL A 173 15.17 12.34 11.99
N LYS A 174 14.37 11.63 12.77
CA LYS A 174 14.77 10.42 13.49
C LYS A 174 13.63 9.40 13.58
N ASP A 175 13.96 8.21 14.09
CA ASP A 175 12.95 7.21 14.43
C ASP A 175 12.06 7.69 15.59
N LEU A 176 10.80 7.26 15.58
CA LEU A 176 9.88 7.42 16.68
C LEU A 176 10.23 6.39 17.78
N GLU A 177 10.62 6.85 18.97
CA GLU A 177 11.19 5.97 19.99
C GLU A 177 10.49 6.03 21.34
N THR A 178 10.04 7.21 21.76
CA THR A 178 9.54 7.42 23.13
C THR A 178 8.01 7.59 23.17
N ASP A 179 7.40 7.25 24.32
CA ASP A 179 5.96 7.43 24.52
C ASP A 179 5.55 8.91 24.41
N GLY A 180 6.40 9.85 24.86
CA GLY A 180 6.16 11.28 24.71
C GLY A 180 6.08 11.70 23.25
N GLU A 181 6.98 11.19 22.41
CA GLU A 181 6.95 11.44 20.96
C GLU A 181 5.72 10.81 20.29
N ILE A 182 5.30 9.63 20.76
CA ILE A 182 4.07 8.99 20.29
C ILE A 182 2.87 9.88 20.61
N ASP A 183 2.79 10.42 21.82
CA ASP A 183 1.71 11.31 22.25
C ASP A 183 1.68 12.61 21.43
N GLU A 184 2.83 13.24 21.21
CA GLU A 184 2.95 14.42 20.36
C GLU A 184 2.51 14.14 18.91
N LEU A 185 3.00 13.03 18.31
CA LEU A 185 2.63 12.66 16.95
C LEU A 185 1.15 12.29 16.85
N TYR A 186 0.58 11.63 17.87
CA TYR A 186 -0.84 11.33 17.93
C TYR A 186 -1.70 12.59 17.98
N ALA A 187 -1.31 13.59 18.76
CA ALA A 187 -2.02 14.88 18.80
C ALA A 187 -2.02 15.55 17.39
N ILE A 188 -0.89 15.50 16.67
CA ILE A 188 -0.81 15.98 15.29
C ILE A 188 -1.75 15.18 14.36
N HIS A 189 -1.81 13.87 14.53
CA HIS A 189 -2.69 12.99 13.76
C HIS A 189 -4.17 13.33 13.96
N VAL A 190 -4.58 13.53 15.20
CA VAL A 190 -5.97 13.94 15.54
C VAL A 190 -6.31 15.28 14.89
N GLU A 191 -5.44 16.28 15.05
CA GLU A 191 -5.66 17.60 14.45
C GLU A 191 -5.72 17.54 12.92
N TRP A 192 -4.79 16.79 12.30
CA TRP A 192 -4.73 16.63 10.85
C TRP A 192 -6.00 15.97 10.30
N ASN A 193 -6.49 14.89 10.95
CA ASN A 193 -7.71 14.21 10.55
C ASN A 193 -8.95 15.11 10.72
N LYS A 194 -9.03 15.85 11.83
CA LYS A 194 -10.11 16.81 12.06
C LYS A 194 -10.17 17.88 10.94
N ARG A 195 -9.02 18.40 10.52
CA ARG A 195 -8.97 19.38 9.40
C ARG A 195 -9.42 18.76 8.07
N LYS A 196 -9.18 17.48 7.86
CA LYS A 196 -9.56 16.74 6.63
C LYS A 196 -11.00 16.20 6.68
N GLY A 197 -11.67 16.27 7.84
CA GLY A 197 -12.99 15.68 8.04
C GLY A 197 -12.96 14.15 8.12
N ASN A 198 -11.85 13.58 8.56
CA ASN A 198 -11.69 12.15 8.77
C ASN A 198 -11.76 11.82 10.27
N LEU A 199 -12.08 10.56 10.58
CA LEU A 199 -11.92 10.03 11.93
C LEU A 199 -10.44 9.63 12.12
N PRO A 200 -9.81 10.03 13.25
CA PRO A 200 -8.47 9.56 13.55
C PRO A 200 -8.48 8.09 13.98
N ASP A 201 -7.36 7.41 13.78
CA ASP A 201 -7.12 6.11 14.39
C ASP A 201 -7.12 6.23 15.92
N SER A 202 -7.29 5.11 16.64
CA SER A 202 -7.20 5.12 18.09
C SER A 202 -5.76 5.35 18.56
N ARG A 203 -5.58 5.88 19.78
CA ARG A 203 -4.26 6.05 20.40
C ARG A 203 -3.53 4.70 20.52
N GLU A 204 -4.28 3.62 20.79
CA GLU A 204 -3.75 2.28 20.90
C GLU A 204 -3.24 1.75 19.54
N ASP A 205 -4.02 1.91 18.48
CA ASP A 205 -3.58 1.55 17.12
C ASP A 205 -2.32 2.33 16.74
N PHE A 206 -2.25 3.60 17.11
CA PHE A 206 -1.11 4.46 16.83
C PHE A 206 0.17 3.97 17.54
N SER A 207 0.06 3.57 18.80
CA SER A 207 1.16 2.97 19.55
C SER A 207 1.63 1.64 18.96
N ARG A 208 0.69 0.81 18.49
CA ARG A 208 1.01 -0.45 17.80
C ARG A 208 1.78 -0.20 16.50
N LEU A 209 1.40 0.83 15.72
CA LEU A 209 2.14 1.24 14.51
C LEU A 209 3.59 1.65 14.83
N ALA A 210 3.79 2.34 15.94
CA ALA A 210 5.11 2.77 16.38
C ALA A 210 5.96 1.60 16.95
N ALA A 211 5.34 0.62 17.59
CA ALA A 211 6.00 -0.52 18.22
C ALA A 211 6.47 -1.58 17.21
N ASP A 212 5.76 -1.78 16.10
CA ASP A 212 6.13 -2.75 15.05
C ASP A 212 7.37 -2.25 14.29
N LYS A 213 8.52 -2.86 14.54
CA LYS A 213 9.79 -2.52 13.88
C LYS A 213 10.17 -3.49 12.77
N ASP A 214 9.52 -4.65 12.68
CA ASP A 214 9.88 -5.71 11.74
C ASP A 214 9.40 -5.40 10.31
N ASN A 215 8.24 -4.74 10.19
CA ASN A 215 7.61 -4.46 8.91
C ASN A 215 7.19 -2.99 8.76
N ARG A 216 7.49 -2.15 9.75
CA ARG A 216 7.12 -0.75 9.78
C ARG A 216 8.28 0.12 10.23
N LYS A 217 8.34 1.29 9.66
CA LYS A 217 9.25 2.35 10.07
C LYS A 217 8.45 3.63 10.25
N THR A 218 8.61 4.27 11.38
CA THR A 218 8.00 5.57 11.65
C THR A 218 9.10 6.59 11.84
N LEU A 219 9.15 7.58 10.97
CA LEU A 219 10.08 8.70 11.08
C LEU A 219 9.33 9.95 11.52
N ILE A 220 9.92 10.68 12.46
CA ILE A 220 9.43 11.98 12.92
C ILE A 220 10.41 13.10 12.58
N ALA A 221 9.86 14.27 12.34
CA ALA A 221 10.64 15.52 12.27
C ALA A 221 10.47 16.28 13.57
N VAL A 222 11.59 16.58 14.21
CA VAL A 222 11.67 17.33 15.47
C VAL A 222 12.29 18.69 15.18
N TYR A 223 11.69 19.76 15.67
CA TYR A 223 12.20 21.12 15.57
C TYR A 223 12.14 21.80 16.94
N GLN A 224 13.29 22.27 17.43
CA GLN A 224 13.42 22.88 18.76
C GLN A 224 12.84 22.01 19.88
N GLY A 225 13.12 20.71 19.82
CA GLY A 225 12.68 19.73 20.82
C GLY A 225 11.22 19.28 20.71
N LYS A 226 10.43 19.80 19.75
CA LYS A 226 9.02 19.46 19.53
C LYS A 226 8.84 18.62 18.28
N VAL A 227 8.03 17.55 18.33
CA VAL A 227 7.59 16.82 17.13
C VAL A 227 6.67 17.70 16.30
N ILE A 228 7.02 17.93 15.03
CA ILE A 228 6.24 18.78 14.12
C ILE A 228 5.62 18.02 12.93
N ALA A 229 6.10 16.82 12.66
CA ALA A 229 5.58 15.94 11.61
C ALA A 229 5.99 14.48 11.87
N GLY A 230 5.27 13.55 11.26
CA GLY A 230 5.66 12.16 11.22
C GLY A 230 5.05 11.43 10.04
N THR A 231 5.74 10.37 9.61
CA THR A 231 5.33 9.55 8.47
C THR A 231 5.52 8.08 8.80
N PHE A 232 4.51 7.30 8.42
CA PHE A 232 4.51 5.85 8.55
C PHE A 232 4.90 5.21 7.23
N PHE A 233 5.79 4.24 7.31
CA PHE A 233 6.19 3.39 6.19
C PHE A 233 5.93 1.93 6.54
N ARG A 234 5.59 1.14 5.53
CA ARG A 234 5.52 -0.32 5.61
C ARG A 234 6.53 -0.89 4.65
N PHE A 235 7.19 -1.97 5.02
CA PHE A 235 8.18 -2.57 4.15
C PHE A 235 8.19 -4.10 4.26
N CYS A 236 8.75 -4.75 3.26
CA CYS A 236 9.01 -6.17 3.25
C CYS A 236 10.52 -6.38 3.29
N SER A 237 11.00 -7.05 4.32
CA SER A 237 12.40 -7.47 4.44
C SER A 237 12.58 -8.86 3.84
N ALA A 238 12.59 -8.96 2.51
CA ALA A 238 12.89 -10.23 1.83
C ALA A 238 14.38 -10.34 1.52
N PRO A 239 14.98 -11.56 1.45
CA PRO A 239 16.39 -11.74 1.10
C PRO A 239 16.76 -11.14 -0.28
N GLY A 240 15.85 -11.12 -1.24
CA GLY A 240 15.98 -10.47 -2.55
C GLY A 240 15.65 -8.97 -2.58
N GLY A 241 15.47 -8.37 -1.40
CA GLY A 241 14.94 -7.02 -1.23
C GLY A 241 13.41 -6.97 -1.33
N GLY A 242 12.82 -5.87 -0.93
CA GLY A 242 11.37 -5.72 -0.94
C GLY A 242 10.94 -4.30 -1.25
N VAL A 243 9.64 -4.09 -1.25
CA VAL A 243 9.02 -2.78 -1.45
C VAL A 243 8.81 -2.12 -0.10
N ILE A 244 9.24 -0.86 0.03
CA ILE A 244 8.80 0.05 1.09
C ILE A 244 7.68 0.93 0.54
N GLU A 245 6.64 1.15 1.34
CA GLU A 245 5.49 1.97 1.01
C GLU A 245 5.38 3.19 1.92
N TYR A 246 5.17 4.35 1.32
CA TYR A 246 4.76 5.57 2.01
C TYR A 246 3.29 5.44 2.42
N ALA A 247 3.04 5.10 3.68
CA ALA A 247 1.71 4.68 4.13
C ALA A 247 0.81 5.83 4.60
N GLY A 248 1.39 6.88 5.16
CA GLY A 248 0.65 8.04 5.63
C GLY A 248 1.56 9.05 6.30
N ASN A 249 1.16 10.33 6.28
CA ASN A 249 1.89 11.42 6.90
C ASN A 249 0.96 12.36 7.66
N ASN A 250 1.48 12.94 8.73
CA ASN A 250 0.83 13.94 9.54
C ASN A 250 1.81 15.08 9.77
N SER A 251 1.36 16.33 9.74
CA SER A 251 2.21 17.49 10.03
C SER A 251 1.42 18.68 10.52
N LEU A 252 2.03 19.48 11.38
CA LEU A 252 1.52 20.79 11.80
C LEU A 252 1.63 21.78 10.65
N GLU A 253 0.56 22.53 10.41
CA GLU A 253 0.47 23.46 9.27
C GLU A 253 1.47 24.63 9.41
N GLU A 254 1.64 25.14 10.60
CA GLU A 254 2.53 26.24 10.94
C GLU A 254 4.01 25.97 10.58
N PHE A 255 4.43 24.70 10.60
CA PHE A 255 5.79 24.27 10.30
C PHE A 255 6.01 23.79 8.86
N GLN A 256 5.01 23.85 7.99
CA GLN A 256 5.16 23.38 6.59
C GLN A 256 6.25 24.13 5.81
N LYS A 257 6.52 25.39 6.16
CA LYS A 257 7.63 26.20 5.57
C LYS A 257 9.02 25.60 5.85
N LEU A 258 9.16 24.79 6.90
CA LEU A 258 10.39 24.05 7.21
C LEU A 258 10.59 22.83 6.33
N ARG A 259 9.56 22.41 5.58
CA ARG A 259 9.59 21.26 4.68
C ARG A 259 9.84 19.91 5.39
N PRO A 260 9.19 19.63 6.55
CA PRO A 260 9.43 18.39 7.29
C PRO A 260 9.09 17.13 6.48
N ASN A 261 7.93 17.09 5.80
CA ASN A 261 7.51 15.92 5.03
C ASN A 261 8.44 15.56 3.86
N PRO A 262 8.90 16.52 3.03
CA PRO A 262 9.97 16.25 2.07
C PRO A 262 11.22 15.64 2.67
N LEU A 263 11.67 16.18 3.81
CA LEU A 263 12.88 15.71 4.48
C LEU A 263 12.70 14.29 5.05
N ILE A 264 11.56 14.01 5.68
CA ILE A 264 11.22 12.64 6.15
C ILE A 264 11.22 11.66 4.96
N GLY A 265 10.56 12.02 3.85
CA GLY A 265 10.54 11.17 2.66
C GLY A 265 11.94 10.88 2.11
N TRP A 266 12.82 11.88 2.10
CA TRP A 266 14.21 11.71 1.69
C TRP A 266 14.98 10.79 2.65
N ARG A 267 14.89 10.99 3.97
CA ARG A 267 15.53 10.12 4.97
C ARG A 267 15.05 8.68 4.90
N ALA A 268 13.77 8.48 4.57
CA ALA A 268 13.23 7.13 4.34
C ALA A 268 13.84 6.47 3.09
N ILE A 269 14.07 7.23 2.01
CA ILE A 269 14.72 6.73 0.79
C ILE A 269 16.18 6.35 1.07
N GLU A 270 16.94 7.21 1.77
CA GLU A 270 18.32 6.91 2.19
C GLU A 270 18.38 5.64 3.04
N TRP A 271 17.47 5.52 4.02
CA TRP A 271 17.36 4.32 4.86
C TRP A 271 17.02 3.08 4.05
N ALA A 272 16.09 3.17 3.11
CA ALA A 272 15.66 2.05 2.28
C ALA A 272 16.80 1.54 1.37
N CYS A 273 17.57 2.44 0.77
CA CYS A 273 18.77 2.09 0.02
C CYS A 273 19.82 1.39 0.91
N ALA A 274 20.06 1.91 2.11
CA ALA A 274 21.03 1.33 3.05
C ALA A 274 20.61 -0.04 3.60
N ASN A 275 19.31 -0.36 3.57
CA ASN A 275 18.74 -1.65 3.99
C ASN A 275 18.42 -2.59 2.82
N ASN A 276 18.99 -2.34 1.64
CA ASN A 276 18.89 -3.18 0.45
C ASN A 276 17.44 -3.45 -0.02
N LEU A 277 16.51 -2.52 0.24
CA LEU A 277 15.19 -2.59 -0.35
C LEU A 277 15.30 -2.27 -1.85
N THR A 278 14.43 -2.87 -2.66
CA THR A 278 14.52 -2.76 -4.12
C THR A 278 13.70 -1.62 -4.69
N HIS A 279 12.53 -1.35 -4.10
CA HIS A 279 11.62 -0.34 -4.61
C HIS A 279 11.00 0.49 -3.48
N PHE A 280 10.71 1.76 -3.80
CA PHE A 280 9.96 2.64 -2.92
C PHE A 280 8.65 3.05 -3.59
N SER A 281 7.53 2.53 -3.10
CA SER A 281 6.20 2.98 -3.50
C SER A 281 5.80 4.22 -2.71
N MET A 282 5.51 5.30 -3.40
CA MET A 282 5.05 6.53 -2.77
C MET A 282 3.56 6.45 -2.33
N GLY A 283 2.88 5.31 -2.50
CA GLY A 283 1.49 5.08 -2.07
C GLY A 283 0.43 5.82 -2.87
N ALA A 284 0.81 6.73 -3.77
CA ALA A 284 -0.05 7.47 -4.69
C ALA A 284 0.78 8.13 -5.78
N SER A 285 0.12 8.89 -6.69
CA SER A 285 0.81 9.58 -7.80
C SER A 285 0.45 11.07 -7.93
N HIS A 286 0.02 11.73 -6.86
CA HIS A 286 -0.23 13.17 -6.90
C HIS A 286 1.07 14.00 -6.96
N GLU A 287 0.96 15.27 -7.31
CA GLU A 287 2.10 16.13 -7.64
C GLU A 287 3.21 16.18 -6.56
N PHE A 288 2.84 16.25 -5.28
CA PHE A 288 3.80 16.23 -4.18
C PHE A 288 4.73 15.00 -4.24
N LEU A 289 4.18 13.81 -4.55
CA LEU A 289 4.92 12.55 -4.62
C LEU A 289 5.72 12.43 -5.92
N ARG A 290 5.17 12.91 -7.04
CA ARG A 290 5.89 12.94 -8.33
C ARG A 290 7.17 13.76 -8.28
N ARG A 291 7.26 14.74 -7.39
CA ARG A 291 8.47 15.56 -7.22
C ARG A 291 9.68 14.75 -6.71
N PHE A 292 9.48 13.55 -6.18
CA PHE A 292 10.56 12.62 -5.84
C PHE A 292 11.11 11.86 -7.05
N GLY A 293 10.65 12.14 -8.27
CA GLY A 293 11.04 11.38 -9.45
C GLY A 293 10.41 9.97 -9.46
N GLY A 294 11.05 9.05 -10.17
CA GLY A 294 10.55 7.69 -10.35
C GLY A 294 9.50 7.56 -11.44
N ASP A 295 9.07 6.34 -11.68
CA ASP A 295 8.11 6.01 -12.73
C ASP A 295 6.69 5.92 -12.18
N ILE A 296 5.71 6.34 -12.99
CA ILE A 296 4.30 6.15 -12.64
C ILE A 296 3.94 4.71 -13.00
N ARG A 297 3.66 3.92 -11.97
CA ARG A 297 3.26 2.54 -12.12
C ARG A 297 1.75 2.39 -11.98
N SER A 298 1.13 1.92 -13.04
CA SER A 298 -0.29 1.53 -13.03
C SER A 298 -0.47 0.25 -12.23
N ASN A 299 -1.64 0.10 -11.65
CA ASN A 299 -2.10 -1.12 -11.01
C ASN A 299 -3.14 -1.79 -11.90
N TYR A 300 -3.23 -3.10 -11.84
CA TYR A 300 -4.21 -3.89 -12.56
C TYR A 300 -5.21 -4.45 -11.56
N ARG A 301 -6.49 -4.12 -11.72
CA ARG A 301 -7.59 -4.70 -10.96
C ARG A 301 -8.27 -5.77 -11.80
N TYR A 302 -8.49 -6.91 -11.19
CA TYR A 302 -9.24 -8.04 -11.76
C TYR A 302 -10.47 -8.29 -10.92
N THR A 303 -11.62 -8.36 -11.59
CA THR A 303 -12.92 -8.62 -10.95
C THR A 303 -13.55 -9.86 -11.59
N PHE A 304 -13.90 -10.83 -10.76
CA PHE A 304 -14.73 -11.97 -11.12
C PHE A 304 -16.10 -11.78 -10.46
N ASP A 305 -17.13 -11.58 -11.26
CA ASP A 305 -18.48 -11.21 -10.81
C ASP A 305 -19.48 -12.31 -11.19
N ARG A 306 -19.96 -13.07 -10.17
CA ARG A 306 -20.99 -14.10 -10.31
C ARG A 306 -22.41 -13.57 -10.06
N THR A 307 -22.56 -12.31 -9.70
CA THR A 307 -23.88 -11.74 -9.45
C THR A 307 -24.74 -11.73 -10.72
N PHE A 308 -26.06 -11.89 -10.53
CA PHE A 308 -27.00 -11.86 -11.65
C PHE A 308 -26.81 -10.62 -12.52
N LEU A 309 -26.65 -10.81 -13.83
CA LEU A 309 -26.35 -9.77 -14.81
C LEU A 309 -25.13 -8.87 -14.47
N LYS A 310 -24.15 -9.39 -13.74
CA LYS A 310 -22.97 -8.66 -13.30
C LYS A 310 -23.32 -7.36 -12.58
N ARG A 311 -24.22 -7.45 -11.62
CA ARG A 311 -24.73 -6.30 -10.84
C ARG A 311 -23.63 -5.55 -10.12
N HIS A 312 -22.62 -6.27 -9.62
CA HIS A 312 -21.50 -5.63 -8.92
C HIS A 312 -20.70 -4.73 -9.87
N GLU A 313 -20.30 -5.25 -11.05
CA GLU A 313 -19.57 -4.44 -12.05
C GLU A 313 -20.37 -3.20 -12.49
N LYS A 314 -21.69 -3.35 -12.70
CA LYS A 314 -22.56 -2.24 -13.08
C LYS A 314 -22.64 -1.18 -11.96
N LYS A 315 -22.76 -1.61 -10.70
CA LYS A 315 -22.79 -0.74 -9.52
C LYS A 315 -21.49 0.04 -9.38
N GLU A 316 -20.34 -0.63 -9.54
CA GLU A 316 -19.03 0.04 -9.48
C GLU A 316 -18.83 1.05 -10.62
N LYS A 317 -19.26 0.74 -11.85
CA LYS A 317 -19.24 1.69 -12.96
C LYS A 317 -20.11 2.92 -12.69
N LEU A 318 -21.32 2.72 -12.14
CA LEU A 318 -22.21 3.82 -11.78
C LEU A 318 -21.60 4.67 -10.65
N LYS A 319 -21.02 4.02 -9.62
CA LYS A 319 -20.35 4.72 -8.53
C LYS A 319 -19.18 5.58 -9.04
N LYS A 320 -18.35 5.06 -9.96
CA LYS A 320 -17.26 5.83 -10.57
C LYS A 320 -17.78 7.04 -11.35
N LEU A 321 -18.86 6.88 -12.11
CA LEU A 321 -19.50 7.98 -12.83
C LEU A 321 -19.99 9.06 -11.86
N LEU A 322 -20.68 8.65 -10.78
CA LEU A 322 -21.18 9.57 -9.75
C LEU A 322 -20.04 10.29 -9.03
N VAL A 323 -18.97 9.58 -8.65
CA VAL A 323 -17.79 10.19 -8.02
C VAL A 323 -17.11 11.16 -9.00
N GLY A 324 -16.96 10.77 -10.27
CA GLY A 324 -16.43 11.67 -11.30
C GLY A 324 -17.24 12.96 -11.38
N THR A 325 -18.57 12.83 -11.50
CA THR A 325 -19.49 13.99 -11.56
C THR A 325 -19.39 14.84 -10.28
N TYR A 326 -19.36 14.20 -9.10
CA TYR A 326 -19.22 14.89 -7.81
C TYR A 326 -17.93 15.73 -7.72
N LEU A 327 -16.83 15.24 -8.28
CA LEU A 327 -15.54 15.96 -8.25
C LEU A 327 -15.55 17.22 -9.12
N PHE A 328 -16.42 17.30 -10.15
CA PHE A 328 -16.60 18.50 -10.97
C PHE A 328 -17.51 19.54 -10.33
N LEU A 329 -18.23 19.21 -9.26
CA LEU A 329 -19.09 20.17 -8.58
C LEU A 329 -18.25 21.21 -7.80
N PRO A 330 -18.73 22.46 -7.70
CA PRO A 330 -18.14 23.46 -6.82
C PRO A 330 -18.03 22.97 -5.37
N VAL A 331 -17.02 23.44 -4.63
CA VAL A 331 -16.76 23.01 -3.25
C VAL A 331 -18.00 23.21 -2.34
N SER A 332 -18.74 24.32 -2.55
CA SER A 332 -19.98 24.61 -1.82
C SER A 332 -21.07 23.56 -2.05
N ALA A 333 -21.25 23.09 -3.28
CA ALA A 333 -22.21 22.05 -3.63
C ALA A 333 -21.79 20.69 -3.04
N ARG A 334 -20.49 20.34 -3.11
CA ARG A 334 -19.95 19.13 -2.50
C ARG A 334 -20.17 19.09 -1.00
N ARG A 335 -20.00 20.23 -0.30
CA ARG A 335 -20.25 20.34 1.15
C ARG A 335 -21.72 20.09 1.49
N LYS A 336 -22.66 20.67 0.71
CA LYS A 336 -24.12 20.44 0.91
C LYS A 336 -24.51 18.98 0.70
N ILE A 337 -23.96 18.33 -0.31
CA ILE A 337 -24.18 16.89 -0.58
C ILE A 337 -23.66 16.05 0.59
N LYS A 338 -22.44 16.28 1.06
CA LYS A 338 -21.89 15.58 2.24
C LYS A 338 -22.80 15.71 3.45
N GLN A 339 -23.24 16.93 3.76
CA GLN A 339 -24.15 17.20 4.88
C GLN A 339 -25.50 16.49 4.72
N ALA A 340 -26.10 16.50 3.53
CA ALA A 340 -27.39 15.87 3.26
C ALA A 340 -27.37 14.34 3.36
N PHE A 341 -26.23 13.71 3.04
CA PHE A 341 -26.08 12.24 3.08
C PHE A 341 -25.31 11.73 4.32
N GLY A 342 -25.02 12.59 5.30
CA GLY A 342 -24.30 12.19 6.52
C GLY A 342 -22.90 11.59 6.25
N ILE A 343 -22.27 11.95 5.11
CA ILE A 343 -20.95 11.48 4.74
C ILE A 343 -19.94 12.44 5.37
N THR A 344 -19.30 12.00 6.43
CA THR A 344 -18.19 12.72 7.09
C THR A 344 -16.90 12.63 6.29
#